data_ed281f5cecc48456d64040c8f2462dd3
#
_entry.id   ed281f5cecc48456d64040c8f2462dd3
#
_cell.length_a   1.000
_cell.length_b   1.000
_cell.length_c   1.000
_cell.angle_alpha   90.00
_cell.angle_beta   90.00
_cell.angle_gamma   90.00
#
_symmetry.space_group_name_H-M   'P 1'
#
loop_
_entity.id
_entity.type
_entity.pdbx_description
1 polymer ?
#
loop_
_entity_poly.entity_id
_entity_poly.type
_entity_poly.pdbx_seq_one_letter_code
_entity_poly.pdbx_strand_id
1 'polypeptide(L)'
;MSYLNVTNVSHSFGGRQILENVSFKLLRGEHVGLVGANGEGKSTFLNIVTGHVLPDEGKVEWPGKVTVGYLDQQSTLEKGMTIREVLRTAFDGMYAMEQQMLELYDKMGDASPEELDKMMNTVGEIQSELEHSGFYSLDSKIEEFANGLGLGSIGLDKDVSELSGGQRSKVLLTKLLLQNSQILLLDEPTNYLDVEHIEWLTKFLQNYEHAFILISHDIPFLNKVVNVIYHLENCELTRYSGDYDKFQEMYAIYQSQKAAAYERQQQEVAKLEDFIARNKARVATTNMAKSRQRKLDKMEMIEKPREKLKPTFKFTEARTPSRFIVEAKDLVLGYDSPLTRPVTFNLERGQKIAIRGVNGLGKT
;
A
#
# COMPACT_ATOMS: atom_id res chain seq x y z
N MET A 1 -3.06 13.14 -18.59
CA MET A 1 -3.71 11.89 -19.00
C MET A 1 -3.88 10.99 -17.77
N SER A 2 -5.01 10.28 -17.66
CA SER A 2 -5.20 9.31 -16.58
C SER A 2 -4.56 7.98 -16.93
N TYR A 3 -3.95 7.35 -15.94
CA TYR A 3 -3.39 6.01 -16.05
C TYR A 3 -4.41 4.94 -15.67
N LEU A 4 -5.34 5.24 -14.75
CA LEU A 4 -6.36 4.33 -14.27
C LEU A 4 -7.65 5.08 -14.03
N ASN A 5 -8.77 4.51 -14.46
CA ASN A 5 -10.11 4.97 -14.14
C ASN A 5 -10.92 3.81 -13.54
N VAL A 6 -11.44 4.02 -12.37
CA VAL A 6 -12.41 3.14 -11.70
C VAL A 6 -13.72 3.89 -11.60
N THR A 7 -14.81 3.31 -12.11
CA THR A 7 -16.09 3.99 -12.20
C THR A 7 -17.17 3.15 -11.55
N ASN A 8 -17.78 3.71 -10.50
CA ASN A 8 -18.94 3.17 -9.78
C ASN A 8 -18.78 1.70 -9.39
N VAL A 9 -17.61 1.34 -8.87
CA VAL A 9 -17.30 -0.02 -8.46
C VAL A 9 -17.94 -0.33 -7.11
N SER A 10 -18.70 -1.42 -7.06
CA SER A 10 -19.25 -2.01 -5.84
C SER A 10 -18.77 -3.45 -5.70
N HIS A 11 -18.50 -3.88 -4.47
CA HIS A 11 -18.07 -5.25 -4.20
C HIS A 11 -18.44 -5.67 -2.77
N SER A 12 -18.86 -6.92 -2.63
CA SER A 12 -19.27 -7.52 -1.35
C SER A 12 -18.69 -8.92 -1.14
N PHE A 13 -18.38 -9.26 0.10
CA PHE A 13 -18.00 -10.62 0.49
C PHE A 13 -19.02 -11.18 1.48
N GLY A 14 -19.63 -12.32 1.12
CA GLY A 14 -20.53 -13.05 2.01
C GLY A 14 -21.70 -12.19 2.55
N GLY A 15 -22.23 -11.26 1.73
CA GLY A 15 -23.29 -10.35 2.09
C GLY A 15 -22.85 -9.09 2.86
N ARG A 16 -21.55 -8.94 3.16
CA ARG A 16 -21.00 -7.70 3.71
C ARG A 16 -20.50 -6.81 2.58
N GLN A 17 -21.07 -5.61 2.46
CA GLN A 17 -20.59 -4.58 1.55
C GLN A 17 -19.17 -4.13 1.96
N ILE A 18 -18.25 -4.09 1.02
CA ILE A 18 -16.86 -3.64 1.21
C ILE A 18 -16.61 -2.34 0.44
N LEU A 19 -17.08 -2.26 -0.79
CA LEU A 19 -17.03 -1.05 -1.61
C LEU A 19 -18.42 -0.77 -2.15
N GLU A 20 -18.84 0.50 -2.11
CA GLU A 20 -20.15 0.93 -2.59
C GLU A 20 -19.99 2.15 -3.50
N ASN A 21 -20.30 1.95 -4.79
CA ASN A 21 -20.27 3.00 -5.81
C ASN A 21 -18.96 3.81 -5.85
N VAL A 22 -17.82 3.11 -5.64
CA VAL A 22 -16.50 3.73 -5.54
C VAL A 22 -16.01 4.18 -6.91
N SER A 23 -15.56 5.42 -7.00
CA SER A 23 -14.90 5.96 -8.19
C SER A 23 -13.52 6.50 -7.83
N PHE A 24 -12.53 6.14 -8.65
CA PHE A 24 -11.12 6.48 -8.44
C PHE A 24 -10.46 6.83 -9.76
N LYS A 25 -9.52 7.77 -9.71
CA LYS A 25 -8.74 8.16 -10.87
C LYS A 25 -7.29 8.39 -10.48
N LEU A 26 -6.38 7.75 -11.22
CA LEU A 26 -4.94 7.96 -11.07
C LEU A 26 -4.42 8.76 -12.26
N LEU A 27 -3.79 9.88 -11.98
CA LEU A 27 -3.16 10.72 -13.00
C LEU A 27 -1.64 10.46 -13.04
N ARG A 28 -1.02 10.85 -14.14
CA ARG A 28 0.43 10.79 -14.29
C ARG A 28 1.11 11.66 -13.22
N GLY A 29 2.12 11.11 -12.53
CA GLY A 29 2.87 11.79 -11.48
C GLY A 29 2.10 11.96 -10.16
N GLU A 30 0.92 11.33 -10.00
CA GLU A 30 0.26 11.28 -8.71
C GLU A 30 0.84 10.17 -7.83
N HIS A 31 1.24 10.57 -6.65
CA HIS A 31 1.70 9.69 -5.57
C HIS A 31 0.56 9.54 -4.56
N VAL A 32 -0.21 8.49 -4.73
CA VAL A 32 -1.45 8.29 -3.98
C VAL A 32 -1.22 7.45 -2.74
N GLY A 33 -1.64 7.96 -1.57
CA GLY A 33 -1.81 7.18 -0.35
C GLY A 33 -3.25 6.69 -0.22
N LEU A 34 -3.46 5.38 -0.17
CA LEU A 34 -4.78 4.79 0.11
C LEU A 34 -4.86 4.48 1.60
N VAL A 35 -5.66 5.26 2.33
CA VAL A 35 -5.78 5.19 3.78
C VAL A 35 -7.18 4.77 4.22
N GLY A 36 -7.29 4.20 5.40
CA GLY A 36 -8.54 3.72 5.99
C GLY A 36 -8.25 2.74 7.12
N ALA A 37 -9.25 2.38 7.93
CA ALA A 37 -9.09 1.40 9.01
C ALA A 37 -8.79 -0.01 8.45
N ASN A 38 -8.28 -0.91 9.32
CA ASN A 38 -8.09 -2.29 8.94
C ASN A 38 -9.45 -2.96 8.68
N GLY A 39 -9.54 -3.71 7.57
CA GLY A 39 -10.76 -4.38 7.16
C GLY A 39 -11.78 -3.50 6.40
N GLU A 40 -11.45 -2.24 6.09
CA GLU A 40 -12.28 -1.35 5.24
C GLU A 40 -12.21 -1.69 3.74
N GLY A 41 -11.28 -2.58 3.32
CA GLY A 41 -11.24 -3.04 1.93
C GLY A 41 -10.11 -2.45 1.07
N LYS A 42 -9.07 -1.85 1.67
CA LYS A 42 -7.94 -1.29 0.91
C LYS A 42 -7.25 -2.30 -0.01
N SER A 43 -6.86 -3.46 0.52
CA SER A 43 -6.25 -4.53 -0.29
C SER A 43 -7.25 -5.14 -1.28
N THR A 44 -8.55 -5.20 -0.92
CA THR A 44 -9.61 -5.61 -1.86
C THR A 44 -9.70 -4.65 -3.04
N PHE A 45 -9.62 -3.35 -2.80
CA PHE A 45 -9.59 -2.35 -3.86
C PHE A 45 -8.38 -2.55 -4.79
N LEU A 46 -7.17 -2.78 -4.25
CA LEU A 46 -6.00 -3.08 -5.07
C LEU A 46 -6.18 -4.38 -5.88
N ASN A 47 -6.76 -5.43 -5.29
CA ASN A 47 -7.03 -6.68 -5.98
C ASN A 47 -8.07 -6.51 -7.12
N ILE A 48 -9.04 -5.63 -6.95
CA ILE A 48 -10.00 -5.29 -8.03
C ILE A 48 -9.29 -4.52 -9.14
N VAL A 49 -8.46 -3.55 -8.78
CA VAL A 49 -7.69 -2.74 -9.73
C VAL A 49 -6.73 -3.59 -10.56
N THR A 50 -6.10 -4.60 -9.94
CA THR A 50 -5.18 -5.54 -10.62
C THR A 50 -5.91 -6.65 -11.37
N GLY A 51 -7.23 -6.79 -11.22
CA GLY A 51 -8.02 -7.82 -11.87
C GLY A 51 -7.98 -9.20 -11.18
N HIS A 52 -7.35 -9.30 -10.00
CA HIS A 52 -7.37 -10.53 -9.19
C HIS A 52 -8.76 -10.83 -8.60
N VAL A 53 -9.55 -9.79 -8.39
CA VAL A 53 -10.94 -9.87 -7.95
C VAL A 53 -11.80 -9.09 -8.94
N LEU A 54 -12.89 -9.70 -9.41
CA LEU A 54 -13.87 -9.00 -10.25
C LEU A 54 -14.83 -8.20 -9.36
N PRO A 55 -15.14 -6.94 -9.71
CA PRO A 55 -16.16 -6.19 -9.00
C PRO A 55 -17.55 -6.75 -9.28
N ASP A 56 -18.49 -6.60 -8.34
CA ASP A 56 -19.88 -7.00 -8.53
C ASP A 56 -20.59 -6.04 -9.50
N GLU A 57 -20.25 -4.74 -9.42
CA GLU A 57 -20.76 -3.68 -10.30
C GLU A 57 -19.65 -2.69 -10.65
N GLY A 58 -19.86 -1.91 -11.72
CA GLY A 58 -18.94 -0.90 -12.17
C GLY A 58 -17.85 -1.46 -13.09
N LYS A 59 -16.80 -0.67 -13.34
CA LYS A 59 -15.70 -1.06 -14.23
C LYS A 59 -14.37 -0.43 -13.85
N VAL A 60 -13.29 -1.15 -14.19
CA VAL A 60 -11.91 -0.71 -14.09
C VAL A 60 -11.34 -0.60 -15.50
N GLU A 61 -10.79 0.54 -15.85
CA GLU A 61 -10.24 0.81 -17.18
C GLU A 61 -8.80 1.32 -17.06
N TRP A 62 -7.91 0.70 -17.83
CA TRP A 62 -6.51 1.10 -18.02
C TRP A 62 -6.37 1.75 -19.40
N PRO A 63 -6.45 3.09 -19.51
CA PRO A 63 -6.32 3.76 -20.80
C PRO A 63 -4.89 3.63 -21.35
N GLY A 64 -4.74 2.85 -22.42
CA GLY A 64 -3.47 2.64 -23.11
C GLY A 64 -2.66 1.44 -22.59
N LYS A 65 -1.49 1.24 -23.19
CA LYS A 65 -0.53 0.21 -22.75
C LYS A 65 0.33 0.79 -21.63
N VAL A 66 -0.08 0.59 -20.38
CA VAL A 66 0.69 0.97 -19.19
C VAL A 66 1.29 -0.26 -18.53
N THR A 67 2.53 -0.16 -18.09
CA THR A 67 3.16 -1.19 -17.27
C THR A 67 2.80 -0.97 -15.82
N VAL A 68 2.25 -2.01 -15.19
CA VAL A 68 1.82 -1.99 -13.79
C VAL A 68 2.66 -2.99 -13.01
N GLY A 69 3.34 -2.52 -11.99
CA GLY A 69 4.03 -3.35 -11.02
C GLY A 69 3.19 -3.48 -9.76
N TYR A 70 2.94 -4.68 -9.31
CA TYR A 70 2.19 -4.96 -8.08
C TYR A 70 3.00 -5.83 -7.14
N LEU A 71 3.13 -5.36 -5.89
CA LEU A 71 3.73 -6.16 -4.82
C LEU A 71 2.69 -7.12 -4.27
N ASP A 72 2.60 -8.30 -4.88
CA ASP A 72 1.76 -9.37 -4.37
C ASP A 72 2.50 -10.11 -3.25
N GLN A 73 1.93 -10.07 -2.04
CA GLN A 73 2.47 -10.78 -0.87
C GLN A 73 2.39 -12.32 -1.02
N GLN A 74 1.57 -12.83 -1.95
CA GLN A 74 1.41 -14.26 -2.23
C GLN A 74 2.31 -14.76 -3.37
N SER A 75 3.08 -13.86 -4.01
CA SER A 75 4.01 -14.25 -5.06
C SER A 75 5.01 -15.28 -4.55
N THR A 76 5.05 -16.43 -5.21
CA THR A 76 6.00 -17.51 -4.90
C THR A 76 7.29 -17.30 -5.69
N LEU A 77 8.43 -17.35 -4.99
CA LEU A 77 9.73 -17.38 -5.62
C LEU A 77 10.02 -18.81 -6.09
N GLU A 78 10.57 -18.98 -7.29
CA GLU A 78 10.96 -20.27 -7.82
C GLU A 78 12.10 -20.87 -7.01
N LYS A 79 11.93 -22.11 -6.57
CA LYS A 79 12.95 -22.84 -5.79
C LYS A 79 14.17 -23.14 -6.67
N GLY A 80 15.35 -23.02 -6.11
CA GLY A 80 16.59 -23.31 -6.79
C GLY A 80 17.21 -22.10 -7.52
N MET A 81 16.55 -20.93 -7.48
CA MET A 81 17.13 -19.68 -7.97
C MET A 81 17.84 -18.93 -6.84
N THR A 82 18.94 -18.28 -7.16
CA THR A 82 19.60 -17.32 -6.27
C THR A 82 18.84 -15.99 -6.24
N ILE A 83 19.09 -15.17 -5.21
CA ILE A 83 18.51 -13.80 -5.14
C ILE A 83 18.89 -13.01 -6.40
N ARG A 84 20.14 -13.09 -6.85
CA ARG A 84 20.64 -12.40 -8.06
C ARG A 84 19.84 -12.81 -9.30
N GLU A 85 19.63 -14.11 -9.51
CA GLU A 85 18.86 -14.62 -10.64
C GLU A 85 17.41 -14.13 -10.60
N VAL A 86 16.75 -14.14 -9.43
CA VAL A 86 15.40 -13.59 -9.28
C VAL A 86 15.36 -12.10 -9.61
N LEU A 87 16.35 -11.31 -9.19
CA LEU A 87 16.39 -9.87 -9.50
C LEU A 87 16.65 -9.62 -10.99
N ARG A 88 17.46 -10.45 -11.65
CA ARG A 88 17.70 -10.39 -13.10
C ARG A 88 16.41 -10.60 -13.91
N THR A 89 15.46 -11.42 -13.42
CA THR A 89 14.17 -11.59 -14.11
C THR A 89 13.35 -10.31 -14.23
N ALA A 90 13.67 -9.24 -13.51
CA ALA A 90 13.07 -7.92 -13.73
C ALA A 90 13.39 -7.36 -15.13
N PHE A 91 14.40 -7.89 -15.80
CA PHE A 91 14.95 -7.44 -17.07
C PHE A 91 14.88 -8.52 -18.17
N ASP A 92 14.03 -9.53 -18.02
CA ASP A 92 13.92 -10.66 -18.98
C ASP A 92 13.76 -10.20 -20.43
N GLY A 93 13.02 -9.10 -20.66
CA GLY A 93 12.88 -8.52 -22.00
C GLY A 93 14.21 -8.05 -22.60
N MET A 94 15.10 -7.49 -21.79
CA MET A 94 16.41 -7.03 -22.26
C MET A 94 17.35 -8.22 -22.51
N TYR A 95 17.34 -9.23 -21.64
CA TYR A 95 18.09 -10.46 -21.88
C TYR A 95 17.59 -11.23 -23.11
N ALA A 96 16.29 -11.23 -23.38
CA ALA A 96 15.75 -11.82 -24.59
C ALA A 96 16.19 -11.07 -25.86
N MET A 97 16.29 -9.74 -25.81
CA MET A 97 16.83 -8.95 -26.91
C MET A 97 18.33 -9.22 -27.14
N GLU A 98 19.12 -9.34 -26.08
CA GLU A 98 20.54 -9.75 -26.17
C GLU A 98 20.66 -11.13 -26.80
N GLN A 99 19.87 -12.09 -26.35
CA GLN A 99 19.87 -13.44 -26.92
C GLN A 99 19.51 -13.43 -28.40
N GLN A 100 18.50 -12.66 -28.80
CA GLN A 100 18.13 -12.48 -30.21
C GLN A 100 19.28 -11.88 -31.02
N MET A 101 19.98 -10.91 -30.46
CA MET A 101 21.16 -10.30 -31.11
C MET A 101 22.29 -11.33 -31.33
N LEU A 102 22.59 -12.17 -30.34
CA LEU A 102 23.56 -13.24 -30.43
C LEU A 102 23.17 -14.28 -31.50
N GLU A 103 21.91 -14.70 -31.54
CA GLU A 103 21.39 -15.61 -32.54
C GLU A 103 21.49 -15.04 -33.97
N LEU A 104 21.30 -13.73 -34.13
CA LEU A 104 21.49 -13.06 -35.43
C LEU A 104 22.95 -13.07 -35.82
N TYR A 105 23.92 -12.82 -34.91
CA TYR A 105 25.35 -12.90 -35.20
C TYR A 105 25.76 -14.31 -35.66
N ASP A 106 25.26 -15.36 -35.01
CA ASP A 106 25.56 -16.75 -35.40
C ASP A 106 25.03 -17.06 -36.82
N LYS A 107 23.87 -16.53 -37.19
CA LYS A 107 23.26 -16.75 -38.52
C LYS A 107 23.93 -15.93 -39.63
N MET A 108 24.64 -14.85 -39.31
CA MET A 108 25.28 -13.98 -40.32
C MET A 108 26.39 -14.72 -41.13
N GLY A 109 26.99 -15.76 -40.52
CA GLY A 109 28.07 -16.53 -41.20
C GLY A 109 27.62 -17.25 -42.46
N ASP A 110 26.35 -17.66 -42.53
CA ASP A 110 25.79 -18.43 -43.66
C ASP A 110 24.78 -17.64 -44.51
N ALA A 111 24.62 -16.32 -44.25
CA ALA A 111 23.60 -15.49 -44.86
C ALA A 111 23.99 -14.97 -46.27
N SER A 112 23.02 -14.81 -47.13
CA SER A 112 23.20 -14.11 -48.41
C SER A 112 23.45 -12.61 -48.18
N PRO A 113 24.07 -11.87 -49.17
CA PRO A 113 24.35 -10.44 -48.99
C PRO A 113 23.14 -9.58 -48.66
N GLU A 114 21.94 -9.88 -49.18
CA GLU A 114 20.70 -9.14 -48.89
C GLU A 114 20.16 -9.45 -47.50
N GLU A 115 20.29 -10.70 -47.01
CA GLU A 115 19.91 -11.12 -45.65
C GLU A 115 20.89 -10.57 -44.63
N LEU A 116 22.18 -10.56 -44.93
CA LEU A 116 23.22 -9.99 -44.08
C LEU A 116 22.95 -8.50 -43.79
N ASP A 117 22.60 -7.71 -44.77
CA ASP A 117 22.28 -6.28 -44.61
C ASP A 117 21.08 -6.06 -43.69
N LYS A 118 20.02 -6.87 -43.82
CA LYS A 118 18.85 -6.84 -42.95
C LYS A 118 19.20 -7.23 -41.51
N MET A 119 19.99 -8.30 -41.35
CA MET A 119 20.44 -8.75 -40.02
C MET A 119 21.29 -7.70 -39.32
N MET A 120 22.24 -7.07 -40.05
CA MET A 120 23.05 -5.99 -39.50
C MET A 120 22.26 -4.80 -39.03
N ASN A 121 21.21 -4.38 -39.79
CA ASN A 121 20.33 -3.31 -39.39
C ASN A 121 19.55 -3.68 -38.11
N THR A 122 18.99 -4.88 -38.05
CA THR A 122 18.26 -5.35 -36.87
C THR A 122 19.17 -5.44 -35.63
N VAL A 123 20.40 -5.95 -35.78
CA VAL A 123 21.39 -5.99 -34.69
C VAL A 123 21.73 -4.58 -34.21
N GLY A 124 21.94 -3.63 -35.14
CA GLY A 124 22.19 -2.24 -34.81
C GLY A 124 21.04 -1.58 -34.01
N GLU A 125 19.78 -1.88 -34.39
CA GLU A 125 18.60 -1.42 -33.64
C GLU A 125 18.55 -2.02 -32.25
N ILE A 126 18.72 -3.34 -32.10
CA ILE A 126 18.74 -4.01 -30.80
C ILE A 126 19.88 -3.49 -29.93
N GLN A 127 21.08 -3.35 -30.47
CA GLN A 127 22.23 -2.84 -29.72
C GLN A 127 21.97 -1.41 -29.22
N SER A 128 21.45 -0.55 -30.07
CA SER A 128 21.10 0.82 -29.69
C SER A 128 20.05 0.85 -28.59
N GLU A 129 19.04 -0.01 -28.62
CA GLU A 129 18.02 -0.11 -27.59
C GLU A 129 18.59 -0.63 -26.26
N LEU A 130 19.45 -1.64 -26.29
CA LEU A 130 20.15 -2.16 -25.10
C LEU A 130 21.06 -1.09 -24.48
N GLU A 131 21.81 -0.33 -25.28
CA GLU A 131 22.64 0.77 -24.78
C GLU A 131 21.81 1.86 -24.10
N HIS A 132 20.73 2.32 -24.76
CA HIS A 132 19.85 3.36 -24.20
C HIS A 132 19.09 2.91 -22.95
N SER A 133 18.74 1.63 -22.85
CA SER A 133 18.09 1.06 -21.66
C SER A 133 19.05 0.83 -20.47
N GLY A 134 20.34 1.00 -20.68
CA GLY A 134 21.37 0.80 -19.65
C GLY A 134 21.66 -0.66 -19.33
N PHE A 135 21.43 -1.57 -20.28
CA PHE A 135 21.62 -3.02 -20.13
C PHE A 135 22.97 -3.40 -19.54
N TYR A 136 24.05 -2.80 -20.02
CA TYR A 136 25.42 -3.11 -19.58
C TYR A 136 25.74 -2.66 -18.15
N SER A 137 24.86 -1.91 -17.49
CA SER A 137 24.98 -1.48 -16.10
C SER A 137 24.00 -2.18 -15.15
N LEU A 138 23.21 -3.16 -15.64
CA LEU A 138 22.17 -3.82 -14.87
C LEU A 138 22.67 -4.49 -13.58
N ASP A 139 23.82 -5.16 -13.62
CA ASP A 139 24.36 -5.82 -12.43
C ASP A 139 24.69 -4.80 -11.33
N SER A 140 25.26 -3.64 -11.69
CA SER A 140 25.53 -2.55 -10.74
C SER A 140 24.24 -1.98 -10.18
N LYS A 141 23.20 -1.83 -10.99
CA LYS A 141 21.88 -1.38 -10.57
C LYS A 141 21.22 -2.39 -9.64
N ILE A 142 21.31 -3.68 -9.93
CA ILE A 142 20.81 -4.75 -9.06
C ILE A 142 21.50 -4.67 -7.69
N GLU A 143 22.82 -4.50 -7.64
CA GLU A 143 23.57 -4.38 -6.40
C GLU A 143 23.21 -3.12 -5.61
N GLU A 144 23.03 -1.98 -6.27
CA GLU A 144 22.58 -0.74 -5.64
C GLU A 144 21.23 -0.92 -4.94
N PHE A 145 20.23 -1.46 -5.65
CA PHE A 145 18.88 -1.68 -5.10
C PHE A 145 18.87 -2.73 -4.00
N ALA A 146 19.63 -3.81 -4.20
CA ALA A 146 19.77 -4.87 -3.22
C ALA A 146 20.40 -4.35 -1.91
N ASN A 147 21.45 -3.54 -2.00
CA ASN A 147 22.05 -2.89 -0.84
C ASN A 147 21.10 -1.89 -0.18
N GLY A 148 20.40 -1.08 -0.97
CA GLY A 148 19.41 -0.12 -0.50
C GLY A 148 18.28 -0.75 0.32
N LEU A 149 17.89 -1.99 0.01
CA LEU A 149 16.85 -2.74 0.74
C LEU A 149 17.41 -3.83 1.67
N GLY A 150 18.73 -3.85 1.88
CA GLY A 150 19.37 -4.71 2.87
C GLY A 150 19.55 -6.17 2.46
N LEU A 151 19.51 -6.48 1.16
CA LEU A 151 19.77 -7.81 0.65
C LEU A 151 21.28 -8.12 0.56
N GLY A 152 22.13 -7.09 0.47
CA GLY A 152 23.58 -7.26 0.42
C GLY A 152 24.15 -8.00 1.63
N SER A 153 23.60 -7.78 2.82
CA SER A 153 23.99 -8.48 4.04
C SER A 153 23.59 -9.97 4.07
N ILE A 154 22.62 -10.36 3.24
CA ILE A 154 22.15 -11.75 3.12
C ILE A 154 23.02 -12.54 2.16
N GLY A 155 23.60 -11.86 1.15
CA GLY A 155 24.35 -12.45 0.05
C GLY A 155 23.46 -12.75 -1.16
N LEU A 156 23.79 -12.18 -2.32
CA LEU A 156 22.96 -12.30 -3.53
C LEU A 156 22.98 -13.68 -4.17
N ASP A 157 23.97 -14.49 -3.85
CA ASP A 157 24.13 -15.85 -4.39
C ASP A 157 23.42 -16.91 -3.53
N LYS A 158 22.68 -16.48 -2.49
CA LYS A 158 21.89 -17.36 -1.63
C LYS A 158 20.62 -17.81 -2.33
N ASP A 159 20.27 -19.12 -2.18
CA ASP A 159 19.01 -19.68 -2.70
C ASP A 159 17.80 -19.04 -2.00
N VAL A 160 16.79 -18.64 -2.79
CA VAL A 160 15.58 -18.01 -2.27
C VAL A 160 14.69 -18.94 -1.43
N SER A 161 14.88 -20.26 -1.56
CA SER A 161 14.16 -21.24 -0.73
C SER A 161 14.57 -21.20 0.73
N GLU A 162 15.81 -20.76 1.03
CA GLU A 162 16.36 -20.64 2.38
C GLU A 162 15.99 -19.32 3.07
N LEU A 163 15.29 -18.42 2.38
CA LEU A 163 14.95 -17.11 2.92
C LEU A 163 13.77 -17.18 3.88
N SER A 164 13.84 -16.37 4.93
CA SER A 164 12.68 -16.09 5.78
C SER A 164 11.59 -15.35 5.00
N GLY A 165 10.34 -15.38 5.50
CA GLY A 165 9.21 -14.65 4.86
C GLY A 165 9.52 -13.16 4.64
N GLY A 166 10.10 -12.48 5.64
CA GLY A 166 10.47 -11.07 5.51
C GLY A 166 11.59 -10.82 4.49
N GLN A 167 12.56 -11.74 4.37
CA GLN A 167 13.60 -11.66 3.36
C GLN A 167 13.04 -11.87 1.95
N ARG A 168 12.11 -12.81 1.78
CA ARG A 168 11.38 -13.00 0.50
C ARG A 168 10.64 -11.75 0.08
N SER A 169 9.92 -11.11 1.01
CA SER A 169 9.22 -9.84 0.74
C SER A 169 10.18 -8.74 0.29
N LYS A 170 11.39 -8.65 0.87
CA LYS A 170 12.44 -7.71 0.42
C LYS A 170 12.91 -8.00 -1.00
N VAL A 171 13.10 -9.27 -1.37
CA VAL A 171 13.50 -9.67 -2.73
C VAL A 171 12.41 -9.30 -3.74
N LEU A 172 11.14 -9.58 -3.43
CA LEU A 172 10.01 -9.24 -4.30
C LEU A 172 9.87 -7.72 -4.47
N LEU A 173 10.01 -6.96 -3.39
CA LEU A 173 10.00 -5.49 -3.45
C LEU A 173 11.16 -4.98 -4.32
N THR A 174 12.38 -5.48 -4.12
CA THR A 174 13.55 -5.09 -4.92
C THR A 174 13.32 -5.37 -6.40
N LYS A 175 12.85 -6.57 -6.75
CA LYS A 175 12.50 -6.94 -8.13
C LYS A 175 11.48 -5.98 -8.73
N LEU A 176 10.41 -5.67 -7.98
CA LEU A 176 9.36 -4.75 -8.41
C LEU A 176 9.91 -3.36 -8.72
N LEU A 177 10.75 -2.81 -7.85
CA LEU A 177 11.31 -1.47 -8.05
C LEU A 177 12.31 -1.43 -9.23
N LEU A 178 13.04 -2.52 -9.48
CA LEU A 178 13.92 -2.67 -10.63
C LEU A 178 13.20 -2.64 -11.97
N GLN A 179 11.96 -3.13 -12.03
CA GLN A 179 11.13 -3.15 -13.25
C GLN A 179 10.77 -1.76 -13.76
N ASN A 180 10.90 -0.71 -12.93
CA ASN A 180 10.62 0.69 -13.28
C ASN A 180 9.27 0.87 -14.01
N SER A 181 8.22 0.25 -13.50
CA SER A 181 6.88 0.26 -14.09
C SER A 181 6.27 1.65 -14.07
N GLN A 182 5.44 2.01 -15.04
CA GLN A 182 4.74 3.31 -15.08
C GLN A 182 3.76 3.53 -13.91
N ILE A 183 3.33 2.44 -13.29
CA ILE A 183 2.49 2.49 -12.09
C ILE A 183 2.99 1.44 -11.11
N LEU A 184 3.23 1.87 -9.85
CA LEU A 184 3.51 0.95 -8.75
C LEU A 184 2.31 0.84 -7.82
N LEU A 185 1.95 -0.38 -7.47
CA LEU A 185 0.95 -0.69 -6.45
C LEU A 185 1.67 -1.36 -5.27
N LEU A 186 1.72 -0.65 -4.15
CA LEU A 186 2.51 -1.03 -2.98
C LEU A 186 1.59 -1.22 -1.77
N ASP A 187 1.46 -2.46 -1.30
CA ASP A 187 0.71 -2.78 -0.07
C ASP A 187 1.69 -3.07 1.06
N GLU A 188 1.77 -2.15 2.04
CA GLU A 188 2.65 -2.21 3.21
C GLU A 188 4.14 -2.49 2.90
N PRO A 189 4.78 -1.73 1.99
CA PRO A 189 6.15 -2.01 1.55
C PRO A 189 7.21 -1.81 2.65
N THR A 190 6.88 -1.08 3.72
CA THR A 190 7.78 -0.84 4.86
C THR A 190 7.85 -2.01 5.83
N ASN A 191 6.93 -2.99 5.71
CA ASN A 191 6.98 -4.18 6.52
C ASN A 191 8.29 -4.92 6.29
N TYR A 192 8.92 -5.37 7.39
CA TYR A 192 10.21 -6.07 7.39
C TYR A 192 11.44 -5.24 6.99
N LEU A 193 11.27 -3.92 6.70
CA LEU A 193 12.39 -3.01 6.48
C LEU A 193 12.86 -2.38 7.80
N ASP A 194 14.16 -2.16 7.90
CA ASP A 194 14.78 -1.36 8.96
C ASP A 194 14.70 0.13 8.62
N VAL A 195 14.93 0.98 9.60
CA VAL A 195 14.83 2.44 9.45
C VAL A 195 15.69 2.96 8.28
N GLU A 196 16.92 2.44 8.13
CA GLU A 196 17.84 2.80 7.06
C GLU A 196 17.27 2.47 5.67
N HIS A 197 16.67 1.28 5.53
CA HIS A 197 16.07 0.83 4.28
C HIS A 197 14.75 1.55 3.96
N ILE A 198 13.98 1.94 5.00
CA ILE A 198 12.80 2.81 4.84
C ILE A 198 13.23 4.19 4.34
N GLU A 199 14.34 4.75 4.84
CA GLU A 199 14.86 6.04 4.35
C GLU A 199 15.30 5.95 2.88
N TRP A 200 15.96 4.86 2.49
CA TRP A 200 16.33 4.63 1.09
C TRP A 200 15.08 4.54 0.19
N LEU A 201 14.07 3.73 0.58
CA LEU A 201 12.82 3.60 -0.14
C LEU A 201 12.06 4.94 -0.23
N THR A 202 12.10 5.74 0.84
CA THR A 202 11.52 7.09 0.86
C THR A 202 12.14 7.96 -0.22
N LYS A 203 13.48 8.01 -0.29
CA LYS A 203 14.21 8.80 -1.31
C LYS A 203 13.90 8.30 -2.72
N PHE A 204 13.83 6.99 -2.92
CA PHE A 204 13.47 6.40 -4.20
C PHE A 204 12.07 6.84 -4.65
N LEU A 205 11.05 6.70 -3.78
CA LEU A 205 9.67 7.06 -4.11
C LEU A 205 9.45 8.57 -4.26
N GLN A 206 10.19 9.42 -3.54
CA GLN A 206 10.15 10.87 -3.72
C GLN A 206 10.62 11.29 -5.12
N ASN A 207 11.58 10.58 -5.69
CA ASN A 207 12.15 10.84 -7.02
C ASN A 207 11.49 10.00 -8.12
N TYR A 208 10.43 9.26 -7.81
CA TYR A 208 9.75 8.42 -8.79
C TYR A 208 8.96 9.27 -9.77
N GLU A 209 9.33 9.26 -11.05
CA GLU A 209 8.74 10.12 -12.08
C GLU A 209 7.32 9.73 -12.50
N HIS A 210 6.93 8.50 -12.18
CA HIS A 210 5.65 7.93 -12.57
C HIS A 210 4.64 8.00 -11.43
N ALA A 211 3.54 7.25 -11.53
CA ALA A 211 2.51 7.23 -10.51
C ALA A 211 2.62 6.00 -9.60
N PHE A 212 2.15 6.12 -8.36
CA PHE A 212 1.98 4.95 -7.52
C PHE A 212 0.75 5.05 -6.61
N ILE A 213 0.27 3.89 -6.17
CA ILE A 213 -0.72 3.75 -5.08
C ILE A 213 -0.03 3.02 -3.94
N LEU A 214 -0.02 3.63 -2.78
CA LEU A 214 0.65 3.17 -1.58
C LEU A 214 -0.35 2.97 -0.45
N ILE A 215 -0.39 1.77 0.12
CA ILE A 215 -1.01 1.50 1.42
C ILE A 215 0.11 1.39 2.43
N SER A 216 0.07 2.17 3.51
CA SER A 216 1.00 2.05 4.62
C SER A 216 0.40 2.54 5.94
N HIS A 217 0.80 1.92 7.04
CA HIS A 217 0.53 2.37 8.40
C HIS A 217 1.64 3.26 8.97
N ASP A 218 2.75 3.42 8.26
CA ASP A 218 3.85 4.31 8.63
C ASP A 218 3.52 5.75 8.18
N ILE A 219 2.93 6.53 9.09
CA ILE A 219 2.53 7.92 8.82
C ILE A 219 3.70 8.82 8.44
N PRO A 220 4.86 8.79 9.15
CA PRO A 220 6.05 9.53 8.74
C PRO A 220 6.54 9.22 7.33
N PHE A 221 6.44 7.96 6.91
CA PHE A 221 6.76 7.53 5.55
C PHE A 221 5.75 8.08 4.53
N LEU A 222 4.43 7.89 4.79
CA LEU A 222 3.36 8.41 3.95
C LEU A 222 3.50 9.91 3.70
N ASN A 223 3.69 10.71 4.76
CA ASN A 223 3.81 12.16 4.65
C ASN A 223 4.95 12.63 3.73
N LYS A 224 6.01 11.83 3.63
CA LYS A 224 7.17 12.20 2.81
C LYS A 224 6.99 11.86 1.33
N VAL A 225 6.16 10.88 1.00
CA VAL A 225 6.14 10.31 -0.37
C VAL A 225 4.84 10.56 -1.12
N VAL A 226 3.71 10.85 -0.44
CA VAL A 226 2.41 11.04 -1.11
C VAL A 226 2.07 12.51 -1.32
N ASN A 227 1.33 12.79 -2.41
CA ASN A 227 0.80 14.11 -2.73
C ASN A 227 -0.73 14.13 -2.88
N VAL A 228 -1.36 12.95 -2.84
CA VAL A 228 -2.81 12.76 -2.86
C VAL A 228 -3.17 11.65 -1.89
N ILE A 229 -4.24 11.85 -1.11
CA ILE A 229 -4.80 10.82 -0.23
C ILE A 229 -6.17 10.42 -0.76
N TYR A 230 -6.40 9.12 -0.86
CA TYR A 230 -7.72 8.55 -0.98
C TYR A 230 -8.07 7.84 0.33
N HIS A 231 -9.14 8.31 0.98
CA HIS A 231 -9.62 7.77 2.24
C HIS A 231 -10.81 6.86 2.00
N LEU A 232 -10.63 5.59 2.34
CA LEU A 232 -11.67 4.57 2.30
C LEU A 232 -12.31 4.45 3.69
N GLU A 233 -13.57 4.82 3.78
CA GLU A 233 -14.34 4.77 5.03
C GLU A 233 -15.82 4.50 4.72
N ASN A 234 -16.46 3.59 5.49
CA ASN A 234 -17.89 3.23 5.30
C ASN A 234 -18.21 2.80 3.86
N CYS A 235 -17.36 2.00 3.23
CA CYS A 235 -17.47 1.52 1.84
C CYS A 235 -17.35 2.61 0.76
N GLU A 236 -17.11 3.87 1.12
CA GLU A 236 -16.94 5.02 0.22
C GLU A 236 -15.48 5.44 0.13
N LEU A 237 -15.09 5.97 -1.03
CA LEU A 237 -13.74 6.44 -1.30
C LEU A 237 -13.75 7.95 -1.56
N THR A 238 -13.07 8.71 -0.72
CA THR A 238 -13.00 10.18 -0.82
C THR A 238 -11.58 10.63 -1.10
N ARG A 239 -11.42 11.54 -2.10
CA ARG A 239 -10.12 12.08 -2.50
C ARG A 239 -9.79 13.39 -1.77
N TYR A 240 -8.59 13.49 -1.23
CA TYR A 240 -8.00 14.68 -0.63
C TYR A 240 -6.69 15.03 -1.32
N SER A 241 -6.46 16.30 -1.61
CA SER A 241 -5.20 16.77 -2.21
C SER A 241 -4.23 17.21 -1.12
N GLY A 242 -3.00 16.74 -1.18
CA GLY A 242 -1.94 17.01 -0.21
C GLY A 242 -1.41 15.75 0.45
N ASP A 243 -0.56 15.95 1.44
CA ASP A 243 0.01 14.90 2.27
C ASP A 243 -0.97 14.40 3.35
N TYR A 244 -0.50 13.48 4.18
CA TYR A 244 -1.33 12.89 5.23
C TYR A 244 -1.73 13.88 6.32
N ASP A 245 -0.86 14.82 6.71
CA ASP A 245 -1.17 15.81 7.75
C ASP A 245 -2.26 16.76 7.28
N LYS A 246 -2.17 17.26 6.05
CA LYS A 246 -3.19 18.08 5.44
C LYS A 246 -4.54 17.33 5.30
N PHE A 247 -4.50 16.04 4.94
CA PHE A 247 -5.68 15.20 4.95
C PHE A 247 -6.33 15.16 6.34
N GLN A 248 -5.54 14.97 7.41
CA GLN A 248 -6.07 14.91 8.78
C GLN A 248 -6.78 16.21 9.18
N GLU A 249 -6.21 17.37 8.83
CA GLU A 249 -6.85 18.67 9.07
C GLU A 249 -8.18 18.80 8.34
N MET A 250 -8.19 18.50 7.04
CA MET A 250 -9.41 18.57 6.22
C MET A 250 -10.47 17.58 6.68
N TYR A 251 -10.07 16.37 7.06
CA TYR A 251 -10.97 15.34 7.58
C TYR A 251 -11.59 15.75 8.92
N ALA A 252 -10.82 16.34 9.83
CA ALA A 252 -11.34 16.85 11.10
C ALA A 252 -12.39 17.95 10.88
N ILE A 253 -12.14 18.89 9.96
CA ILE A 253 -13.10 19.91 9.57
C ILE A 253 -14.38 19.29 9.00
N TYR A 254 -14.25 18.34 8.06
CA TYR A 254 -15.38 17.64 7.46
C TYR A 254 -16.24 16.92 8.51
N GLN A 255 -15.60 16.18 9.44
CA GLN A 255 -16.30 15.49 10.53
C GLN A 255 -17.05 16.47 11.45
N SER A 256 -16.44 17.60 11.79
CA SER A 256 -17.07 18.64 12.59
C SER A 256 -18.31 19.24 11.88
N GLN A 257 -18.17 19.52 10.57
CA GLN A 257 -19.29 20.02 9.76
C GLN A 257 -20.44 19.01 9.66
N LYS A 258 -20.12 17.73 9.44
CA LYS A 258 -21.09 16.63 9.37
C LYS A 258 -21.84 16.46 10.70
N ALA A 259 -21.12 16.53 11.82
CA ALA A 259 -21.72 16.48 13.16
C ALA A 259 -22.66 17.66 13.42
N ALA A 260 -22.23 18.88 13.10
CA ALA A 260 -23.05 20.07 13.26
C ALA A 260 -24.30 20.05 12.35
N ALA A 261 -24.17 19.54 11.11
CA ALA A 261 -25.30 19.37 10.20
C ALA A 261 -26.32 18.35 10.73
N TYR A 262 -25.83 17.23 11.25
CA TYR A 262 -26.66 16.22 11.89
C TYR A 262 -27.42 16.78 13.08
N GLU A 263 -26.77 17.50 14.00
CA GLU A 263 -27.40 18.10 15.15
C GLU A 263 -28.49 19.12 14.75
N ARG A 264 -28.22 19.98 13.76
CA ARG A 264 -29.21 20.94 13.25
C ARG A 264 -30.42 20.24 12.66
N GLN A 265 -30.19 19.17 11.88
CA GLN A 265 -31.29 18.38 11.31
C GLN A 265 -32.11 17.71 12.42
N GLN A 266 -31.48 17.11 13.43
CA GLN A 266 -32.18 16.49 14.57
C GLN A 266 -33.06 17.52 15.33
N GLN A 267 -32.56 18.73 15.53
CA GLN A 267 -33.34 19.80 16.14
C GLN A 267 -34.53 20.21 15.26
N GLU A 268 -34.36 20.26 13.93
CA GLU A 268 -35.48 20.55 13.01
C GLU A 268 -36.51 19.43 13.01
N VAL A 269 -36.07 18.18 12.97
CA VAL A 269 -36.94 17.00 13.06
C VAL A 269 -37.75 17.03 14.35
N ALA A 270 -37.10 17.23 15.50
CA ALA A 270 -37.78 17.29 16.81
C ALA A 270 -38.83 18.42 16.86
N LYS A 271 -38.53 19.60 16.29
CA LYS A 271 -39.50 20.70 16.20
C LYS A 271 -40.71 20.36 15.31
N LEU A 272 -40.46 19.68 14.18
CA LEU A 272 -41.54 19.24 13.29
C LEU A 272 -42.41 18.17 13.95
N GLU A 273 -41.84 17.18 14.61
CA GLU A 273 -42.56 16.13 15.33
C GLU A 273 -43.38 16.67 16.47
N ASP A 274 -42.82 17.57 17.30
CA ASP A 274 -43.55 18.23 18.39
C ASP A 274 -44.73 19.04 17.86
N PHE A 275 -44.54 19.82 16.76
CA PHE A 275 -45.63 20.56 16.13
C PHE A 275 -46.74 19.62 15.61
N ILE A 276 -46.38 18.53 14.94
CA ILE A 276 -47.31 17.53 14.42
C ILE A 276 -48.08 16.89 15.56
N ALA A 277 -47.42 16.48 16.63
CA ALA A 277 -48.02 15.86 17.79
C ALA A 277 -49.10 16.77 18.44
N ARG A 278 -48.78 18.06 18.62
CA ARG A 278 -49.69 19.04 19.24
C ARG A 278 -50.87 19.43 18.36
N ASN A 279 -50.74 19.34 17.03
CA ASN A 279 -51.75 19.89 16.10
C ASN A 279 -52.50 18.81 15.31
N LYS A 280 -52.13 17.54 15.38
CA LYS A 280 -52.75 16.43 14.64
C LYS A 280 -54.20 16.21 15.01
N ALA A 281 -54.59 16.43 16.29
CA ALA A 281 -55.93 16.18 16.81
C ALA A 281 -56.90 17.38 16.63
N ARG A 282 -56.44 18.59 16.28
CA ARG A 282 -57.25 19.79 16.15
C ARG A 282 -57.71 20.01 14.72
N VAL A 283 -59.03 20.06 14.47
CA VAL A 283 -59.58 20.22 13.11
C VAL A 283 -59.04 21.45 12.37
N ALA A 284 -58.89 22.60 13.06
CA ALA A 284 -58.40 23.84 12.47
C ALA A 284 -56.90 23.76 12.02
N THR A 285 -56.08 22.92 12.62
CA THR A 285 -54.64 22.85 12.36
C THR A 285 -54.19 21.55 11.71
N THR A 286 -55.10 20.60 11.50
CA THR A 286 -54.79 19.28 10.89
C THR A 286 -54.12 19.39 9.51
N ASN A 287 -54.55 20.33 8.66
CA ASN A 287 -53.95 20.51 7.34
C ASN A 287 -52.50 21.02 7.44
N MET A 288 -52.18 21.88 8.40
CA MET A 288 -50.84 22.35 8.67
C MET A 288 -49.94 21.21 9.20
N ALA A 289 -50.48 20.38 10.09
CA ALA A 289 -49.78 19.19 10.60
C ALA A 289 -49.48 18.20 9.47
N LYS A 290 -50.46 17.93 8.59
CA LYS A 290 -50.25 17.07 7.40
C LYS A 290 -49.20 17.64 6.44
N SER A 291 -49.16 18.97 6.24
CA SER A 291 -48.11 19.59 5.40
C SER A 291 -46.73 19.41 5.99
N ARG A 292 -46.57 19.58 7.32
CA ARG A 292 -45.30 19.37 8.00
C ARG A 292 -44.88 17.89 8.06
N GLN A 293 -45.85 16.98 8.19
CA GLN A 293 -45.57 15.54 8.07
C GLN A 293 -44.99 15.19 6.69
N ARG A 294 -45.59 15.70 5.61
CA ARG A 294 -45.07 15.51 4.24
C ARG A 294 -43.67 16.08 4.06
N LYS A 295 -43.33 17.20 4.75
CA LYS A 295 -41.98 17.75 4.74
C LYS A 295 -40.99 16.79 5.43
N LEU A 296 -41.37 16.24 6.58
CA LEU A 296 -40.59 15.27 7.33
C LEU A 296 -40.39 13.98 6.53
N ASP A 297 -41.42 13.44 5.91
CA ASP A 297 -41.38 12.22 5.11
C ASP A 297 -40.50 12.34 3.84
N LYS A 298 -40.31 13.58 3.35
CA LYS A 298 -39.45 13.88 2.19
C LYS A 298 -38.05 14.30 2.58
N MET A 299 -37.74 14.43 3.86
CA MET A 299 -36.43 14.88 4.32
C MET A 299 -35.44 13.72 4.24
N GLU A 300 -34.36 13.90 3.46
CA GLU A 300 -33.25 12.97 3.48
C GLU A 300 -32.53 13.05 4.83
N MET A 301 -32.53 11.96 5.56
CA MET A 301 -31.96 11.90 6.90
C MET A 301 -30.47 11.76 6.83
N ILE A 302 -29.73 12.67 7.47
CA ILE A 302 -28.29 12.58 7.63
C ILE A 302 -27.98 11.44 8.61
N GLU A 303 -27.15 10.50 8.21
CA GLU A 303 -26.70 9.45 9.11
C GLU A 303 -25.89 10.02 10.28
N LYS A 304 -26.14 9.49 11.47
CA LYS A 304 -25.34 9.86 12.64
C LYS A 304 -23.87 9.54 12.39
N PRO A 305 -22.95 10.52 12.57
CA PRO A 305 -21.53 10.25 12.49
C PRO A 305 -21.16 9.09 13.42
N ARG A 306 -20.54 8.03 12.89
CA ARG A 306 -20.13 6.88 13.70
C ARG A 306 -18.96 7.30 14.58
N GLU A 307 -19.13 7.26 15.87
CA GLU A 307 -18.03 7.40 16.81
C GLU A 307 -17.13 6.15 16.68
N LYS A 308 -15.86 6.35 16.36
CA LYS A 308 -14.89 5.25 16.42
C LYS A 308 -14.76 4.80 17.87
N LEU A 309 -15.27 3.61 18.17
CA LEU A 309 -15.12 3.01 19.49
C LEU A 309 -13.63 2.87 19.79
N LYS A 310 -13.14 3.63 20.75
CA LYS A 310 -11.77 3.48 21.25
C LYS A 310 -11.74 2.20 22.10
N PRO A 311 -10.94 1.20 21.74
CA PRO A 311 -10.81 0.00 22.55
C PRO A 311 -10.26 0.38 23.93
N THR A 312 -10.96 -0.03 24.97
CA THR A 312 -10.53 0.18 26.36
C THR A 312 -9.90 -1.12 26.83
N PHE A 313 -8.58 -1.11 27.04
CA PHE A 313 -7.87 -2.25 27.60
C PHE A 313 -7.77 -2.04 29.12
N LYS A 314 -8.27 -3.00 29.88
CA LYS A 314 -8.07 -3.07 31.33
C LYS A 314 -7.28 -4.35 31.60
N PHE A 315 -6.11 -4.19 32.21
CA PHE A 315 -5.40 -5.33 32.78
C PHE A 315 -5.99 -5.61 34.16
N THR A 316 -6.29 -6.87 34.45
CA THR A 316 -6.67 -7.31 35.80
C THR A 316 -5.47 -7.08 36.72
N GLU A 317 -5.71 -6.44 37.89
CA GLU A 317 -4.69 -6.26 38.87
C GLU A 317 -4.23 -7.63 39.38
N ALA A 318 -2.95 -7.93 39.15
CA ALA A 318 -2.27 -9.09 39.78
C ALA A 318 -1.68 -8.70 41.13
N ARG A 319 -1.15 -9.67 41.86
CA ARG A 319 -0.40 -9.39 43.08
C ARG A 319 0.68 -8.35 42.83
N THR A 320 0.81 -7.39 43.73
CA THR A 320 1.86 -6.36 43.66
C THR A 320 3.23 -7.05 43.61
N PRO A 321 3.98 -6.98 42.50
CA PRO A 321 5.29 -7.64 42.42
C PRO A 321 6.32 -6.94 43.33
N SER A 322 7.44 -7.60 43.55
CA SER A 322 8.61 -7.02 44.20
C SER A 322 9.14 -5.79 43.47
N ARG A 323 10.10 -5.07 44.08
CA ARG A 323 10.72 -3.90 43.41
C ARG A 323 11.35 -4.28 42.08
N PHE A 324 12.11 -5.39 42.06
CA PHE A 324 12.71 -5.95 40.86
C PHE A 324 11.79 -7.04 40.30
N ILE A 325 11.38 -6.88 39.02
CA ILE A 325 10.51 -7.83 38.32
C ILE A 325 11.35 -8.84 37.54
N VAL A 326 12.43 -8.36 36.90
CA VAL A 326 13.38 -9.17 36.15
C VAL A 326 14.79 -8.68 36.49
N GLU A 327 15.66 -9.60 36.81
CA GLU A 327 17.10 -9.36 36.93
C GLU A 327 17.82 -10.32 35.97
N ALA A 328 18.53 -9.76 35.01
CA ALA A 328 19.37 -10.52 34.10
C ALA A 328 20.84 -10.15 34.37
N LYS A 329 21.69 -11.14 34.58
CA LYS A 329 23.13 -10.98 34.74
C LYS A 329 23.83 -11.82 33.71
N ASP A 330 24.68 -11.18 32.91
CA ASP A 330 25.51 -11.82 31.89
C ASP A 330 24.72 -12.78 30.97
N LEU A 331 23.45 -12.40 30.68
CA LEU A 331 22.55 -13.21 29.88
C LEU A 331 23.03 -13.23 28.43
N VAL A 332 23.30 -14.43 27.93
CA VAL A 332 23.62 -14.68 26.50
C VAL A 332 22.46 -15.41 25.88
N LEU A 333 21.91 -14.84 24.82
CA LEU A 333 20.83 -15.45 24.03
C LEU A 333 21.40 -16.02 22.73
N GLY A 334 20.92 -17.18 22.32
CA GLY A 334 21.36 -17.84 21.09
C GLY A 334 20.64 -19.15 20.86
N TYR A 335 20.88 -19.75 19.70
CA TYR A 335 20.47 -21.10 19.34
C TYR A 335 21.75 -21.99 19.35
N ASP A 336 22.24 -22.40 18.19
CA ASP A 336 23.47 -23.17 18.07
C ASP A 336 24.74 -22.31 18.25
N SER A 337 24.59 -21.00 18.14
CA SER A 337 25.62 -20.01 18.40
C SER A 337 25.06 -18.78 19.15
N PRO A 338 25.90 -18.07 19.93
CA PRO A 338 25.46 -16.86 20.61
C PRO A 338 25.00 -15.77 19.64
N LEU A 339 23.79 -15.27 19.80
CA LEU A 339 23.24 -14.13 19.03
C LEU A 339 23.56 -12.78 19.71
N THR A 340 23.73 -12.79 21.04
CA THR A 340 23.98 -11.55 21.78
C THR A 340 25.28 -11.63 22.56
N ARG A 341 25.90 -10.48 22.81
CA ARG A 341 26.91 -10.35 23.84
C ARG A 341 26.23 -10.52 25.23
N PRO A 342 26.98 -10.82 26.29
CA PRO A 342 26.42 -10.86 27.64
C PRO A 342 25.69 -9.55 27.96
N VAL A 343 24.41 -9.65 28.33
CA VAL A 343 23.56 -8.49 28.64
C VAL A 343 23.19 -8.55 30.12
N THR A 344 23.43 -7.46 30.85
CA THR A 344 23.04 -7.31 32.23
C THR A 344 22.07 -6.14 32.35
N PHE A 345 20.86 -6.39 32.87
CA PHE A 345 19.88 -5.34 33.12
C PHE A 345 18.90 -5.75 34.21
N ASN A 346 18.31 -4.75 34.86
CA ASN A 346 17.26 -4.93 35.84
C ASN A 346 16.01 -4.19 35.41
N LEU A 347 14.85 -4.83 35.54
CA LEU A 347 13.54 -4.21 35.31
C LEU A 347 12.84 -3.98 36.63
N GLU A 348 12.66 -2.73 37.02
CA GLU A 348 11.92 -2.35 38.19
C GLU A 348 10.42 -2.19 37.95
N ARG A 349 9.62 -2.34 38.99
CA ARG A 349 8.17 -2.13 38.95
C ARG A 349 7.84 -0.72 38.46
N GLY A 350 6.98 -0.64 37.44
CA GLY A 350 6.55 0.62 36.84
C GLY A 350 7.45 1.15 35.73
N GLN A 351 8.63 0.54 35.52
CA GLN A 351 9.48 0.89 34.35
C GLN A 351 8.89 0.36 33.06
N LYS A 352 9.10 1.12 32.00
CA LYS A 352 8.77 0.75 30.62
C LYS A 352 10.06 0.69 29.81
N ILE A 353 10.40 -0.49 29.31
CA ILE A 353 11.63 -0.72 28.53
C ILE A 353 11.25 -0.89 27.05
N ALA A 354 11.95 -0.17 26.17
CA ALA A 354 11.89 -0.37 24.73
C ALA A 354 13.20 -1.02 24.25
N ILE A 355 13.08 -2.19 23.61
CA ILE A 355 14.22 -2.87 22.97
C ILE A 355 14.29 -2.41 21.52
N ARG A 356 15.40 -1.78 21.13
CA ARG A 356 15.66 -1.32 19.76
C ARG A 356 16.87 -2.02 19.18
N GLY A 357 16.91 -2.19 17.89
CA GLY A 357 18.02 -2.77 17.13
C GLY A 357 17.62 -3.15 15.73
N VAL A 358 18.61 -3.44 14.88
CA VAL A 358 18.41 -3.91 13.49
C VAL A 358 17.66 -5.25 13.48
N ASN A 359 16.93 -5.55 12.41
CA ASN A 359 16.21 -6.81 12.29
C ASN A 359 17.19 -8.00 12.21
N GLY A 360 16.80 -9.15 12.78
CA GLY A 360 17.66 -10.34 12.82
C GLY A 360 18.65 -10.44 13.98
N LEU A 361 18.78 -9.40 14.83
CA LEU A 361 19.68 -9.42 15.99
C LEU A 361 19.10 -10.12 17.25
N GLY A 362 18.03 -10.89 17.10
CA GLY A 362 17.47 -11.65 18.25
C GLY A 362 16.68 -10.79 19.24
N LYS A 363 15.97 -9.75 18.80
CA LYS A 363 15.08 -8.94 19.65
C LYS A 363 13.87 -9.74 20.16
N THR A 364 13.41 -10.66 19.33
CA THR A 364 12.31 -11.59 19.58
C THR A 364 12.87 -12.95 19.91
#